data_9f5f7b58905bc9e8289505eb4b16c4f7
#
_entry.id   9f5f7b58905bc9e8289505eb4b16c4f7
#
_cell.length_a   1.000
_cell.length_b   1.000
_cell.length_c   1.000
_cell.angle_alpha   90.00
_cell.angle_beta   90.00
_cell.angle_gamma   90.00
#
_symmetry.space_group_name_H-M   'P 1'
#
loop_
_entity.id
_entity.type
_entity.pdbx_description
1 polymer ?
#
loop_
_entity_poly.entity_id
_entity_poly.type
_entity_poly.pdbx_seq_one_letter_code
_entity_poly.pdbx_strand_id
1 'polypeptide(L)'
;MTTAMVEIESQHEDMIHDCQFDYYAKKLATCSSDRTIKIFDVTGDIYYNSSTLQGHEGPIWQVSWAHPKFGVLLASCSYDGSVLIHREAAPNNWVKAYEHNFHNSSVNSISWAPHEYGLILACASSDGKVSILEHKNNQWFALKN
;
A
#
# COMPACT_ATOMS: atom_id res chain seq x y z
N MET A 1 28.75 -14.14 -5.66
CA MET A 1 28.01 -14.99 -4.71
C MET A 1 27.51 -14.15 -3.53
N THR A 2 26.26 -14.30 -3.19
CA THR A 2 25.70 -13.60 -2.05
C THR A 2 26.07 -14.34 -0.77
N THR A 3 26.73 -13.64 0.14
CA THR A 3 27.22 -14.27 1.37
C THR A 3 26.52 -13.72 2.62
N ALA A 4 25.76 -12.62 2.50
CA ALA A 4 25.08 -12.00 3.62
C ALA A 4 23.58 -12.00 3.38
N MET A 5 22.83 -12.24 4.43
CA MET A 5 21.38 -12.25 4.39
C MET A 5 20.84 -11.64 5.68
N VAL A 6 19.83 -10.80 5.55
CA VAL A 6 19.08 -10.30 6.67
C VAL A 6 17.72 -10.97 6.68
N GLU A 7 17.39 -11.62 7.80
CA GLU A 7 16.06 -12.21 7.99
C GLU A 7 15.28 -11.29 8.93
N ILE A 8 14.06 -10.96 8.51
CA ILE A 8 13.19 -10.08 9.28
C ILE A 8 12.00 -10.89 9.79
N GLU A 9 11.80 -10.90 11.11
CA GLU A 9 10.59 -11.45 11.69
C GLU A 9 9.45 -10.46 11.42
N SER A 10 8.59 -10.81 10.47
CA SER A 10 7.53 -9.90 10.05
C SER A 10 6.42 -9.74 11.08
N GLN A 11 6.23 -10.76 11.92
CA GLN A 11 5.13 -10.85 12.88
C GLN A 11 3.75 -10.96 12.22
N HIS A 12 3.71 -11.21 10.90
CA HIS A 12 2.46 -11.58 10.25
C HIS A 12 2.05 -12.99 10.67
N GLU A 13 0.74 -13.20 10.78
CA GLU A 13 0.19 -14.48 11.23
C GLU A 13 -0.21 -15.39 10.08
N ASP A 14 0.03 -14.96 8.83
CA ASP A 14 -0.33 -15.71 7.63
C ASP A 14 0.63 -15.33 6.51
N MET A 15 0.41 -15.86 5.31
CA MET A 15 1.26 -15.63 4.15
C MET A 15 1.40 -14.15 3.84
N ILE A 16 2.63 -13.76 3.50
CA ILE A 16 2.95 -12.41 3.04
C ILE A 16 2.87 -12.42 1.51
N HIS A 17 2.12 -11.49 0.93
CA HIS A 17 1.90 -11.45 -0.52
C HIS A 17 2.75 -10.43 -1.24
N ASP A 18 3.17 -9.37 -0.56
CA ASP A 18 3.97 -8.33 -1.19
C ASP A 18 4.80 -7.61 -0.15
N CYS A 19 5.93 -7.06 -0.60
CA CYS A 19 6.76 -6.18 0.20
C CYS A 19 7.37 -5.13 -0.72
N GLN A 20 7.38 -3.87 -0.28
CA GLN A 20 7.85 -2.76 -1.09
C GLN A 20 8.60 -1.76 -0.23
N PHE A 21 9.82 -1.43 -0.63
CA PHE A 21 10.53 -0.28 -0.06
C PHE A 21 9.88 1.02 -0.53
N ASP A 22 9.92 2.03 0.33
CA ASP A 22 9.59 3.37 -0.11
C ASP A 22 10.72 3.93 -1.00
N TYR A 23 10.50 5.13 -1.52
CA TYR A 23 11.42 5.74 -2.49
C TYR A 23 12.85 5.85 -1.98
N TYR A 24 13.04 6.08 -0.69
CA TYR A 24 14.36 6.28 -0.09
C TYR A 24 14.91 5.01 0.56
N ALA A 25 14.21 3.89 0.51
CA ALA A 25 14.55 2.64 1.17
C ALA A 25 14.73 2.82 2.69
N LYS A 26 13.96 3.73 3.28
CA LYS A 26 13.95 3.98 4.71
C LYS A 26 12.76 3.35 5.41
N LYS A 27 11.77 2.92 4.63
CA LYS A 27 10.61 2.18 5.12
C LYS A 27 10.38 0.99 4.22
N LEU A 28 9.91 -0.09 4.82
CA LEU A 28 9.48 -1.29 4.11
C LEU A 28 8.05 -1.60 4.52
N ALA A 29 7.15 -1.76 3.54
CA ALA A 29 5.78 -2.17 3.80
C ALA A 29 5.61 -3.63 3.39
N THR A 30 4.93 -4.41 4.21
CA THR A 30 4.56 -5.79 3.91
C THR A 30 3.05 -5.95 4.06
N CYS A 31 2.45 -6.84 3.28
CA CYS A 31 1.03 -7.12 3.39
C CYS A 31 0.76 -8.62 3.34
N SER A 32 -0.34 -9.05 3.95
CA SER A 32 -0.54 -10.45 4.27
C SER A 32 -1.99 -10.89 4.17
N SER A 33 -2.19 -12.21 4.08
CA SER A 33 -3.50 -12.83 4.27
C SER A 33 -4.05 -12.62 5.68
N ASP A 34 -3.23 -12.18 6.63
CA ASP A 34 -3.70 -11.86 7.98
C ASP A 34 -4.49 -10.55 8.03
N ARG A 35 -4.66 -9.87 6.88
CA ARG A 35 -5.45 -8.65 6.71
C ARG A 35 -4.77 -7.42 7.28
N THR A 36 -3.46 -7.47 7.49
CA THR A 36 -2.69 -6.32 7.99
C THR A 36 -1.60 -5.91 7.03
N ILE A 37 -1.22 -4.64 7.17
CA ILE A 37 -0.01 -4.08 6.55
C ILE A 37 0.93 -3.75 7.69
N LYS A 38 2.17 -4.18 7.57
CA LYS A 38 3.19 -3.82 8.56
C LYS A 38 4.18 -2.87 7.93
N ILE A 39 4.53 -1.83 8.67
CA ILE A 39 5.51 -0.84 8.26
C ILE A 39 6.73 -1.03 9.12
N PHE A 40 7.90 -1.14 8.48
CA PHE A 40 9.18 -1.27 9.15
C PHE A 40 10.01 -0.04 8.85
N ASP A 41 10.62 0.54 9.89
CA ASP A 41 11.66 1.55 9.72
C ASP A 41 12.97 0.84 9.50
N VAL A 42 13.74 1.29 8.51
CA VAL A 42 14.96 0.62 8.06
C VAL A 42 16.16 1.51 8.37
N THR A 43 17.11 0.96 9.13
CA THR A 43 18.37 1.62 9.42
C THR A 43 19.49 0.60 9.27
N GLY A 44 20.20 0.65 8.13
CA GLY A 44 21.20 -0.36 7.81
C GLY A 44 20.55 -1.73 7.68
N ASP A 45 20.98 -2.68 8.51
CA ASP A 45 20.45 -4.04 8.54
C ASP A 45 19.36 -4.21 9.61
N ILE A 46 18.96 -3.12 10.26
CA ILE A 46 17.96 -3.17 11.33
C ILE A 46 16.61 -2.77 10.76
N TYR A 47 15.63 -3.66 10.91
CA TYR A 47 14.25 -3.46 10.46
C TYR A 47 13.37 -3.51 11.71
N TYR A 48 12.76 -2.38 12.03
CA TYR A 48 11.93 -2.24 13.21
C TYR A 48 10.47 -2.05 12.81
N ASN A 49 9.59 -2.93 13.30
CA ASN A 49 8.16 -2.78 13.02
C ASN A 49 7.61 -1.57 13.78
N SER A 50 7.41 -0.48 13.06
CA SER A 50 6.99 0.79 13.65
C SER A 50 5.49 0.98 13.64
N SER A 51 4.77 0.30 12.75
CA SER A 51 3.31 0.47 12.62
C SER A 51 2.68 -0.76 12.02
N THR A 52 1.42 -0.99 12.40
CA THR A 52 0.56 -2.01 11.79
C THR A 52 -0.73 -1.33 11.37
N LEU A 53 -1.06 -1.43 10.07
CA LEU A 53 -2.24 -0.81 9.51
C LEU A 53 -3.32 -1.86 9.34
N GLN A 54 -4.54 -1.50 9.72
CA GLN A 54 -5.71 -2.35 9.61
C GLN A 54 -6.78 -1.64 8.80
N GLY A 55 -7.85 -2.36 8.47
CA GLY A 55 -8.98 -1.79 7.74
C GLY A 55 -9.47 -2.68 6.60
N HIS A 56 -8.63 -3.57 6.09
CA HIS A 56 -9.08 -4.57 5.12
C HIS A 56 -9.76 -5.74 5.80
N GLU A 57 -10.74 -6.31 5.13
CA GLU A 57 -11.52 -7.45 5.64
C GLU A 57 -11.15 -8.75 4.97
N GLY A 58 -10.11 -8.77 4.16
CA GLY A 58 -9.60 -9.95 3.49
C GLY A 58 -8.12 -9.86 3.23
N PRO A 59 -7.52 -10.90 2.65
CA PRO A 59 -6.11 -10.89 2.29
C PRO A 59 -5.74 -9.66 1.47
N ILE A 60 -4.58 -9.10 1.75
CA ILE A 60 -4.07 -7.91 1.05
C ILE A 60 -3.03 -8.37 0.05
N TRP A 61 -3.27 -8.10 -1.24
CA TRP A 61 -2.44 -8.63 -2.32
C TRP A 61 -1.23 -7.78 -2.64
N GLN A 62 -1.37 -6.45 -2.58
CA GLN A 62 -0.30 -5.54 -2.93
C GLN A 62 -0.33 -4.28 -2.08
N VAL A 63 0.84 -3.71 -1.90
CA VAL A 63 1.04 -2.35 -1.38
C VAL A 63 1.88 -1.58 -2.37
N SER A 64 1.70 -0.26 -2.43
CA SER A 64 2.45 0.59 -3.36
C SER A 64 2.59 1.99 -2.79
N TRP A 65 3.85 2.42 -2.65
CA TRP A 65 4.17 3.75 -2.15
C TRP A 65 3.99 4.78 -3.27
N ALA A 66 3.34 5.90 -2.96
CA ALA A 66 3.30 7.04 -3.86
C ALA A 66 4.66 7.75 -3.84
N HIS A 67 4.93 8.55 -4.91
CA HIS A 67 6.14 9.36 -4.94
C HIS A 67 6.15 10.33 -3.76
N PRO A 68 7.30 10.52 -3.08
CA PRO A 68 7.36 11.30 -1.85
C PRO A 68 6.99 12.78 -2.01
N LYS A 69 7.00 13.30 -3.24
CA LYS A 69 6.56 14.70 -3.43
C LYS A 69 5.10 14.92 -3.02
N PHE A 70 4.30 13.86 -2.94
CA PHE A 70 2.89 13.94 -2.52
C PHE A 70 2.71 13.69 -1.02
N GLY A 71 3.80 13.53 -0.28
CA GLY A 71 3.77 13.12 1.11
C GLY A 71 3.98 11.61 1.25
N VAL A 72 3.86 11.10 2.45
CA VAL A 72 4.06 9.67 2.72
C VAL A 72 2.71 8.97 2.60
N LEU A 73 2.46 8.37 1.44
CA LEU A 73 1.20 7.72 1.10
C LEU A 73 1.47 6.27 0.68
N LEU A 74 0.65 5.37 1.20
CA LEU A 74 0.72 3.95 0.85
C LEU A 74 -0.66 3.48 0.40
N ALA A 75 -0.73 2.92 -0.81
CA ALA A 75 -1.94 2.29 -1.33
C ALA A 75 -1.89 0.79 -1.06
N SER A 76 -3.04 0.19 -0.83
CA SER A 76 -3.17 -1.26 -0.66
C SER A 76 -4.43 -1.76 -1.33
N CYS A 77 -4.42 -3.00 -1.82
CA CYS A 77 -5.58 -3.62 -2.44
C CYS A 77 -5.81 -5.02 -1.87
N SER A 78 -7.07 -5.45 -1.86
CA SER A 78 -7.45 -6.63 -1.11
C SER A 78 -8.47 -7.50 -1.84
N TYR A 79 -8.51 -8.75 -1.43
CA TYR A 79 -9.56 -9.70 -1.77
C TYR A 79 -10.95 -9.16 -1.42
N ASP A 80 -11.05 -8.27 -0.43
CA ASP A 80 -12.33 -7.69 0.00
C ASP A 80 -12.94 -6.72 -1.02
N GLY A 81 -12.24 -6.46 -2.13
CA GLY A 81 -12.74 -5.58 -3.19
C GLY A 81 -12.41 -4.10 -2.98
N SER A 82 -11.69 -3.76 -1.94
CA SER A 82 -11.39 -2.37 -1.63
C SER A 82 -9.93 -2.02 -1.91
N VAL A 83 -9.72 -0.72 -2.11
CA VAL A 83 -8.39 -0.09 -2.14
C VAL A 83 -8.37 0.94 -1.03
N LEU A 84 -7.35 0.89 -0.20
CA LEU A 84 -7.16 1.87 0.87
C LEU A 84 -5.93 2.71 0.58
N ILE A 85 -6.03 3.99 0.90
CA ILE A 85 -4.88 4.90 0.88
C ILE A 85 -4.64 5.32 2.32
N HIS A 86 -3.45 5.02 2.82
CA HIS A 86 -3.03 5.44 4.16
C HIS A 86 -1.99 6.55 4.02
N ARG A 87 -2.02 7.48 4.96
CA ARG A 87 -1.10 8.61 5.02
C ARG A 87 -0.43 8.63 6.39
N GLU A 88 0.86 8.86 6.41
CA GLU A 88 1.56 9.11 7.66
C GLU A 88 1.38 10.59 8.02
N ALA A 89 0.48 10.85 8.96
CA ALA A 89 0.12 12.22 9.36
C ALA A 89 1.19 12.85 10.25
N ALA A 90 1.88 12.03 11.02
CA ALA A 90 3.02 12.40 11.86
C ALA A 90 3.88 11.15 11.99
N PRO A 91 5.14 11.23 12.46
CA PRO A 91 5.99 10.05 12.54
C PRO A 91 5.30 8.89 13.25
N ASN A 92 5.17 7.77 12.53
CA ASN A 92 4.52 6.53 12.97
C ASN A 92 3.05 6.68 13.36
N ASN A 93 2.42 7.76 12.94
CA ASN A 93 0.99 7.99 13.14
C ASN A 93 0.30 7.96 11.78
N TRP A 94 -0.26 6.81 11.43
CA TRP A 94 -0.89 6.55 10.13
C TRP A 94 -2.39 6.71 10.23
N VAL A 95 -2.98 7.34 9.22
CA VAL A 95 -4.43 7.51 9.12
C VAL A 95 -4.91 7.01 7.77
N LYS A 96 -6.15 6.52 7.72
CA LYS A 96 -6.77 6.16 6.45
C LYS A 96 -7.23 7.44 5.76
N ALA A 97 -6.60 7.77 4.64
CA ALA A 97 -6.91 8.99 3.90
C ALA A 97 -8.06 8.80 2.92
N TYR A 98 -8.24 7.59 2.39
CA TYR A 98 -9.30 7.32 1.43
C TYR A 98 -9.59 5.83 1.35
N GLU A 99 -10.84 5.49 1.07
CA GLU A 99 -11.29 4.12 0.85
C GLU A 99 -12.10 4.06 -0.44
N HIS A 100 -11.71 3.16 -1.35
CA HIS A 100 -12.34 2.99 -2.65
C HIS A 100 -13.04 1.64 -2.69
N ASN A 101 -14.37 1.66 -2.76
CA ASN A 101 -15.22 0.47 -2.71
C ASN A 101 -16.00 0.26 -4.00
N PHE A 102 -15.41 0.57 -5.14
CA PHE A 102 -16.08 0.49 -6.45
C PHE A 102 -16.25 -0.94 -6.96
N HIS A 103 -15.25 -1.79 -6.67
CA HIS A 103 -15.20 -3.12 -7.29
C HIS A 103 -16.05 -4.14 -6.54
N ASN A 104 -16.65 -5.07 -7.29
CA ASN A 104 -17.51 -6.12 -6.75
C ASN A 104 -16.75 -7.41 -6.45
N SER A 105 -15.48 -7.45 -6.76
CA SER A 105 -14.62 -8.61 -6.56
C SER A 105 -13.26 -8.15 -6.12
N SER A 106 -12.37 -9.11 -5.82
CA SER A 106 -11.01 -8.84 -5.40
C SER A 106 -10.32 -7.79 -6.28
N VAL A 107 -9.64 -6.85 -5.66
CA VAL A 107 -8.71 -5.96 -6.35
C VAL A 107 -7.33 -6.58 -6.24
N ASN A 108 -6.78 -6.97 -7.39
CA ASN A 108 -5.59 -7.83 -7.44
C ASN A 108 -4.30 -7.05 -7.63
N SER A 109 -4.38 -5.85 -8.18
CA SER A 109 -3.18 -5.09 -8.53
C SER A 109 -3.47 -3.59 -8.54
N ILE A 110 -2.48 -2.83 -8.11
CA ILE A 110 -2.52 -1.37 -8.13
C ILE A 110 -1.20 -0.84 -8.69
N SER A 111 -1.27 0.32 -9.33
CA SER A 111 -0.07 0.95 -9.90
C SER A 111 -0.25 2.46 -9.94
N TRP A 112 0.70 3.18 -9.37
CA TRP A 112 0.72 4.63 -9.47
C TRP A 112 1.21 5.06 -10.85
N ALA A 113 0.57 6.08 -11.43
CA ALA A 113 1.10 6.73 -12.63
C ALA A 113 2.44 7.41 -12.31
N PRO A 114 3.30 7.66 -13.32
CA PRO A 114 4.49 8.47 -13.10
C PRO A 114 4.12 9.79 -12.44
N HIS A 115 4.90 10.19 -11.45
CA HIS A 115 4.54 11.33 -10.58
C HIS A 115 4.38 12.67 -11.33
N GLU A 116 4.98 12.78 -12.51
CA GLU A 116 4.86 13.98 -13.33
C GLU A 116 3.41 14.23 -13.78
N TYR A 117 2.60 13.19 -13.85
CA TYR A 117 1.21 13.30 -14.32
C TYR A 117 0.22 13.54 -13.18
N GLY A 118 0.71 13.60 -11.94
CA GLY A 118 -0.13 13.82 -10.78
C GLY A 118 -0.24 12.59 -9.90
N LEU A 119 -1.07 12.67 -8.89
CA LEU A 119 -1.31 11.56 -7.96
C LEU A 119 -2.47 10.73 -8.48
N ILE A 120 -2.15 9.71 -9.28
CA ILE A 120 -3.12 8.89 -10.01
C ILE A 120 -2.81 7.42 -9.79
N LEU A 121 -3.81 6.66 -9.37
CA LEU A 121 -3.67 5.22 -9.09
C LEU A 121 -4.60 4.41 -9.98
N ALA A 122 -4.06 3.41 -10.65
CA ALA A 122 -4.86 2.42 -11.38
C ALA A 122 -5.09 1.19 -10.50
N CYS A 123 -6.30 0.66 -10.54
CA CYS A 123 -6.71 -0.49 -9.76
C CYS A 123 -7.33 -1.54 -10.69
N ALA A 124 -6.84 -2.77 -10.64
CA ALA A 124 -7.33 -3.86 -11.50
C ALA A 124 -8.01 -4.94 -10.66
N SER A 125 -9.19 -5.33 -11.07
CA SER A 125 -10.05 -6.23 -10.28
C SER A 125 -10.43 -7.49 -11.03
N SER A 126 -10.74 -8.53 -10.28
CA SER A 126 -11.30 -9.78 -10.79
C SER A 126 -12.69 -9.61 -11.38
N ASP A 127 -13.36 -8.46 -11.15
CA ASP A 127 -14.63 -8.17 -11.77
C ASP A 127 -14.49 -7.77 -13.26
N GLY A 128 -13.27 -7.77 -13.77
CA GLY A 128 -12.99 -7.43 -15.17
C GLY A 128 -12.87 -5.94 -15.43
N LYS A 129 -12.85 -5.12 -14.38
CA LYS A 129 -12.83 -3.67 -14.52
C LYS A 129 -11.52 -3.10 -13.95
N VAL A 130 -11.11 -1.99 -14.55
CA VAL A 130 -10.02 -1.15 -14.06
C VAL A 130 -10.64 0.16 -13.63
N SER A 131 -10.28 0.61 -12.43
CA SER A 131 -10.70 1.93 -11.97
C SER A 131 -9.46 2.81 -11.81
N ILE A 132 -9.67 4.10 -11.98
CA ILE A 132 -8.62 5.11 -11.86
C ILE A 132 -9.02 6.07 -10.76
N LEU A 133 -8.12 6.26 -9.78
CA LEU A 133 -8.29 7.22 -8.70
C LEU A 133 -7.34 8.37 -8.95
N GLU A 134 -7.81 9.59 -8.73
CA GLU A 134 -6.97 10.79 -8.82
C GLU A 134 -7.20 11.68 -7.61
N HIS A 135 -6.13 12.19 -7.03
CA HIS A 135 -6.19 13.19 -5.97
C HIS A 135 -5.90 14.56 -6.59
N LYS A 136 -6.86 15.47 -6.46
CA LYS A 136 -6.76 16.81 -7.04
C LYS A 136 -7.63 17.76 -6.21
N ASN A 137 -7.12 18.98 -5.97
CA ASN A 137 -7.84 19.99 -5.19
C ASN A 137 -8.26 19.47 -3.81
N ASN A 138 -7.36 18.74 -3.15
CA ASN A 138 -7.57 18.15 -1.82
C ASN A 138 -8.68 17.11 -1.77
N GLN A 139 -9.05 16.50 -2.90
CA GLN A 139 -10.08 15.47 -2.96
C GLN A 139 -9.64 14.31 -3.81
N TRP A 140 -10.12 13.13 -3.44
CA TRP A 140 -9.95 11.92 -4.24
C TRP A 140 -11.16 11.75 -5.15
N PHE A 141 -10.90 11.44 -6.41
CA PHE A 141 -11.93 11.17 -7.42
C PHE A 141 -11.72 9.80 -8.02
N ALA A 142 -12.80 9.05 -8.18
CA ALA A 142 -12.80 7.86 -9.02
C ALA A 142 -13.22 8.31 -10.41
N LEU A 143 -12.31 8.16 -11.39
CA LEU A 143 -12.62 8.52 -12.76
C LEU A 143 -13.44 7.41 -13.38
N LYS A 144 -14.54 7.77 -14.02
CA LYS A 144 -15.45 6.83 -14.67
C LYS A 144 -15.19 6.81 -16.17
N ASN A 145 -15.34 5.65 -16.74
CA ASN A 145 -15.33 5.48 -18.19
C ASN A 145 -16.72 5.67 -18.73
#